data_05ab5b11afa0b37759c494ec0a1e5f2c
#
_entry.id   05ab5b11afa0b37759c494ec0a1e5f2c
#
_cell.length_a   1.000
_cell.length_b   1.000
_cell.length_c   1.000
_cell.angle_alpha   90.00
_cell.angle_beta   90.00
_cell.angle_gamma   90.00
#
_symmetry.space_group_name_H-M   'P 1'
#
loop_
_entity.id
_entity.type
_entity.pdbx_description
1 polymer ?
#
loop_
_entity_poly.entity_id
_entity_poly.type
_entity_poly.pdbx_seq_one_letter_code
_entity_poly.pdbx_strand_id
1 'polypeptide(L)'
;MKRAGTALVIAGLAVVGLAGCDSGESTSKGATTTAKPVLWNPCTEISDAALTAAGVDPATEEKGLGGHPMSGWEICAWDSPDFALTVYTTNKTVDEFEQKPGNVDFRDVTVAGRTGREFKVTGASKDLGCDVVFPAEQGIVQLQILNSPLKTGLDDPCDYLKRVGEVLVPIFPN
;
A
#
# COMPACT_ATOMS: atom_id res chain seq x y z
N MET A 1 -3.64 -32.78 51.98
CA MET A 1 -3.61 -34.27 52.00
C MET A 1 -2.48 -34.72 51.10
N LYS A 2 -1.57 -35.47 51.73
CA LYS A 2 -0.34 -36.03 51.18
C LYS A 2 -0.60 -37.11 50.14
N ARG A 3 0.36 -37.28 49.18
CA ARG A 3 1.02 -38.52 48.71
C ARG A 3 1.75 -38.19 47.40
N ALA A 4 3.05 -38.12 47.22
CA ALA A 4 4.18 -39.06 47.50
C ALA A 4 4.20 -40.28 46.54
N GLY A 5 5.31 -40.38 45.81
CA GLY A 5 5.89 -41.61 45.24
C GLY A 5 5.90 -41.55 43.69
N THR A 6 6.92 -41.93 42.93
CA THR A 6 8.13 -42.74 43.19
C THR A 6 9.01 -42.61 41.94
N ALA A 7 10.30 -42.52 42.12
CA ALA A 7 11.32 -42.57 41.10
C ALA A 7 11.47 -43.97 40.50
N LEU A 8 11.78 -44.06 39.20
CA LEU A 8 12.42 -45.23 38.63
C LEU A 8 13.56 -44.82 37.69
N VAL A 9 14.76 -45.15 38.14
CA VAL A 9 16.02 -45.10 37.40
C VAL A 9 16.13 -46.39 36.64
N ILE A 10 16.35 -46.34 35.32
CA ILE A 10 16.94 -47.47 34.56
C ILE A 10 18.09 -46.95 33.73
N ALA A 11 19.27 -47.40 34.11
CA ALA A 11 20.52 -47.28 33.37
C ALA A 11 20.59 -48.36 32.28
N GLY A 12 21.24 -48.09 31.16
CA GLY A 12 21.71 -49.21 30.35
C GLY A 12 22.03 -48.88 28.90
N LEU A 13 23.30 -48.91 28.65
CA LEU A 13 24.10 -49.36 27.51
C LEU A 13 24.35 -48.41 26.32
N ALA A 14 25.63 -48.08 26.26
CA ALA A 14 26.36 -47.57 25.09
C ALA A 14 26.45 -48.62 23.99
N VAL A 15 26.22 -48.21 22.75
CA VAL A 15 26.71 -48.92 21.55
C VAL A 15 27.49 -47.92 20.72
N VAL A 16 28.79 -48.16 20.64
CA VAL A 16 29.73 -47.50 19.71
C VAL A 16 29.57 -48.21 18.35
N GLY A 17 29.17 -47.45 17.35
CA GLY A 17 29.14 -47.92 15.96
C GLY A 17 29.90 -46.91 15.08
N LEU A 18 30.99 -47.40 14.50
CA LEU A 18 31.94 -46.69 13.62
C LEU A 18 31.36 -46.39 12.23
N ALA A 19 31.75 -45.24 11.73
CA ALA A 19 32.12 -44.89 10.36
C ALA A 19 31.21 -45.33 9.21
N GLY A 20 30.62 -44.31 8.58
CA GLY A 20 30.14 -44.31 7.21
C GLY A 20 30.20 -42.91 6.67
N CYS A 21 31.32 -42.53 6.04
CA CYS A 21 31.37 -41.39 5.13
C CYS A 21 30.60 -41.78 3.87
N ASP A 22 29.39 -41.30 3.75
CA ASP A 22 28.70 -41.28 2.48
C ASP A 22 28.56 -39.84 2.03
N SER A 23 29.25 -39.55 0.92
CA SER A 23 29.20 -38.23 0.26
C SER A 23 27.86 -38.10 -0.44
N GLY A 24 26.82 -37.82 0.35
CA GLY A 24 25.53 -37.43 -0.12
C GLY A 24 25.55 -35.94 -0.49
N GLU A 25 25.62 -35.68 -1.78
CA GLU A 25 25.43 -34.39 -2.43
C GLU A 25 24.07 -33.82 -2.00
N SER A 26 24.09 -33.04 -0.94
CA SER A 26 22.95 -32.22 -0.55
C SER A 26 22.75 -31.14 -1.61
N THR A 27 21.93 -31.48 -2.58
CA THR A 27 21.33 -30.46 -3.47
C THR A 27 20.50 -29.57 -2.58
N SER A 28 21.12 -28.52 -2.06
CA SER A 28 20.45 -27.39 -1.48
C SER A 28 19.56 -26.81 -2.58
N LYS A 29 18.28 -27.18 -2.57
CA LYS A 29 17.26 -26.38 -3.27
C LYS A 29 17.34 -24.99 -2.66
N GLY A 30 18.05 -24.11 -3.33
CA GLY A 30 18.05 -22.69 -3.04
C GLY A 30 16.60 -22.23 -3.00
N ALA A 31 16.10 -21.92 -1.81
CA ALA A 31 14.89 -21.16 -1.68
C ALA A 31 15.18 -19.83 -2.39
N THR A 32 14.68 -19.69 -3.60
CA THR A 32 14.65 -18.40 -4.28
C THR A 32 13.77 -17.50 -3.43
N THR A 33 14.39 -16.76 -2.54
CA THR A 33 13.71 -15.67 -1.83
C THR A 33 13.37 -14.67 -2.92
N THR A 34 12.14 -14.73 -3.44
CA THR A 34 11.64 -13.71 -4.35
C THR A 34 11.65 -12.42 -3.55
N ALA A 35 12.62 -11.55 -3.83
CA ALA A 35 12.67 -10.23 -3.22
C ALA A 35 11.32 -9.55 -3.47
N LYS A 36 10.70 -9.07 -2.39
CA LYS A 36 9.43 -8.33 -2.49
C LYS A 36 9.67 -7.15 -3.43
N PRO A 37 8.81 -6.92 -4.44
CA PRO A 37 8.97 -5.77 -5.33
C PRO A 37 9.11 -4.49 -4.50
N VAL A 38 10.09 -3.67 -4.84
CA VAL A 38 10.24 -2.35 -4.23
C VAL A 38 9.10 -1.49 -4.77
N LEU A 39 8.24 -1.01 -3.89
CA LEU A 39 7.15 -0.12 -4.27
C LEU A 39 7.72 1.26 -4.63
N TRP A 40 7.14 1.88 -5.63
CA TRP A 40 7.36 3.29 -5.94
C TRP A 40 6.90 4.15 -4.76
N ASN A 41 7.76 5.05 -4.28
CA ASN A 41 7.49 5.83 -3.08
C ASN A 41 7.07 7.26 -3.47
N PRO A 42 5.79 7.65 -3.33
CA PRO A 42 5.31 8.97 -3.70
C PRO A 42 6.01 10.11 -2.94
N CYS A 43 6.46 9.87 -1.70
CA CYS A 43 7.13 10.88 -0.90
C CYS A 43 8.53 11.26 -1.42
N THR A 44 9.15 10.42 -2.26
CA THR A 44 10.50 10.68 -2.79
C THR A 44 10.49 10.94 -4.29
N GLU A 45 9.47 10.47 -4.99
CA GLU A 45 9.42 10.52 -6.46
C GLU A 45 8.61 11.71 -7.00
N ILE A 46 7.70 12.29 -6.20
CA ILE A 46 6.95 13.49 -6.59
C ILE A 46 7.71 14.72 -6.09
N SER A 47 8.12 15.58 -7.01
CA SER A 47 8.87 16.79 -6.67
C SER A 47 7.97 17.90 -6.09
N ASP A 48 8.55 18.78 -5.25
CA ASP A 48 7.87 19.95 -4.70
C ASP A 48 7.27 20.84 -5.82
N ALA A 49 7.94 20.93 -6.95
CA ALA A 49 7.44 21.70 -8.10
C ALA A 49 6.15 21.08 -8.68
N ALA A 50 6.08 19.75 -8.76
CA ALA A 50 4.88 19.05 -9.21
C ALA A 50 3.74 19.17 -8.19
N LEU A 51 4.03 19.06 -6.89
CA LEU A 51 3.07 19.24 -5.80
C LEU A 51 2.49 20.67 -5.83
N THR A 52 3.34 21.68 -5.96
CA THR A 52 2.91 23.08 -6.08
C THR A 52 2.02 23.29 -7.32
N ALA A 53 2.40 22.70 -8.47
CA ALA A 53 1.61 22.75 -9.70
C ALA A 53 0.27 22.01 -9.56
N ALA A 54 0.21 20.96 -8.75
CA ALA A 54 -1.02 20.24 -8.39
C ALA A 54 -1.90 21.01 -7.39
N GLY A 55 -1.41 22.11 -6.81
CA GLY A 55 -2.16 22.99 -5.91
C GLY A 55 -2.14 22.57 -4.44
N VAL A 56 -1.16 21.78 -4.02
CA VAL A 56 -0.91 21.42 -2.63
C VAL A 56 0.38 22.05 -2.11
N ASP A 57 0.51 22.18 -0.80
CA ASP A 57 1.72 22.68 -0.15
C ASP A 57 2.70 21.54 0.15
N PRO A 58 3.88 21.50 -0.50
CA PRO A 58 4.88 20.47 -0.25
C PRO A 58 5.37 20.39 1.22
N ALA A 59 5.30 21.52 1.95
CA ALA A 59 5.74 21.57 3.34
C ALA A 59 4.79 20.82 4.31
N THR A 60 3.62 20.40 3.83
CA THR A 60 2.63 19.65 4.61
C THR A 60 2.79 18.13 4.47
N GLU A 61 3.89 17.66 3.88
CA GLU A 61 4.14 16.23 3.65
C GLU A 61 3.92 15.39 4.91
N GLU A 62 3.03 14.39 4.80
CA GLU A 62 2.82 13.38 5.82
C GLU A 62 3.03 11.97 5.24
N LYS A 63 3.92 11.18 5.86
CA LYS A 63 4.28 9.81 5.42
C LYS A 63 3.43 8.77 6.13
N GLY A 64 2.89 7.84 5.36
CA GLY A 64 2.04 6.78 5.89
C GLY A 64 0.59 7.23 6.11
N LEU A 65 -0.19 6.40 6.77
CA LEU A 65 -1.59 6.71 7.07
C LEU A 65 -1.67 7.40 8.44
N GLY A 66 -2.02 8.70 8.45
CA GLY A 66 -2.03 9.51 9.68
C GLY A 66 -0.65 9.54 10.35
N GLY A 67 0.42 9.70 9.56
CA GLY A 67 1.80 9.73 10.06
C GLY A 67 2.40 8.35 10.41
N HIS A 68 1.68 7.25 10.16
CA HIS A 68 2.13 5.89 10.52
C HIS A 68 2.40 5.02 9.29
N PRO A 69 3.61 4.42 9.16
CA PRO A 69 3.93 3.49 8.09
C PRO A 69 2.99 2.29 8.07
N MET A 70 2.59 1.84 6.89
CA MET A 70 1.70 0.70 6.70
C MET A 70 2.40 -0.39 5.88
N SER A 71 2.50 -1.60 6.45
CA SER A 71 3.20 -2.70 5.79
C SER A 71 2.55 -3.04 4.43
N GLY A 72 3.36 -3.06 3.37
CA GLY A 72 2.91 -3.35 2.01
C GLY A 72 2.34 -2.15 1.26
N TRP A 73 2.54 -0.96 1.81
CA TRP A 73 2.14 0.30 1.22
C TRP A 73 3.26 1.33 1.31
N GLU A 74 3.37 2.19 0.29
CA GLU A 74 4.00 3.49 0.38
C GLU A 74 2.90 4.53 0.24
N ILE A 75 2.84 5.48 1.18
CA ILE A 75 1.75 6.46 1.27
C ILE A 75 2.35 7.82 1.56
N CYS A 76 1.92 8.82 0.82
CA CYS A 76 2.25 10.20 1.09
C CYS A 76 1.03 11.11 0.92
N ALA A 77 0.86 12.04 1.84
CA ALA A 77 -0.24 13.00 1.80
C ALA A 77 0.28 14.43 1.86
N TRP A 78 -0.48 15.35 1.29
CA TRP A 78 -0.23 16.78 1.31
C TRP A 78 -1.55 17.54 1.39
N ASP A 79 -1.53 18.71 1.99
CA ASP A 79 -2.70 19.55 2.16
C ASP A 79 -2.75 20.70 1.16
N SER A 80 -3.96 21.06 0.79
CA SER A 80 -4.30 22.35 0.20
C SER A 80 -5.33 23.06 1.10
N PRO A 81 -5.62 24.33 0.85
CA PRO A 81 -6.67 25.02 1.60
C PRO A 81 -8.06 24.34 1.49
N ASP A 82 -8.33 23.62 0.40
CA ASP A 82 -9.67 23.11 0.07
C ASP A 82 -9.79 21.59 0.22
N PHE A 83 -8.69 20.86 0.05
CA PHE A 83 -8.68 19.40 0.08
C PHE A 83 -7.36 18.85 0.59
N ALA A 84 -7.36 17.59 1.03
CA ALA A 84 -6.17 16.79 1.20
C ALA A 84 -5.96 15.89 -0.02
N LEU A 85 -4.71 15.80 -0.48
CA LEU A 85 -4.24 14.88 -1.50
C LEU A 85 -3.52 13.73 -0.82
N THR A 86 -3.83 12.48 -1.19
CA THR A 86 -3.04 11.32 -0.80
C THR A 86 -2.72 10.44 -2.00
N VAL A 87 -1.48 10.02 -2.10
CA VAL A 87 -1.02 9.05 -3.10
C VAL A 87 -0.57 7.78 -2.39
N TYR A 88 -1.12 6.65 -2.83
CA TYR A 88 -0.81 5.32 -2.28
C TYR A 88 -0.20 4.45 -3.35
N THR A 89 0.74 3.60 -2.98
CA THR A 89 1.18 2.49 -3.81
C THR A 89 1.18 1.20 -3.03
N THR A 90 0.86 0.11 -3.71
CA THR A 90 0.86 -1.23 -3.13
C THR A 90 0.99 -2.27 -4.24
N ASN A 91 1.36 -3.50 -3.88
CA ASN A 91 1.39 -4.63 -4.81
C ASN A 91 0.02 -5.33 -5.00
N LYS A 92 -1.05 -4.71 -4.52
CA LYS A 92 -2.42 -5.18 -4.78
C LYS A 92 -2.83 -4.89 -6.21
N THR A 93 -3.86 -5.59 -6.66
CA THR A 93 -4.43 -5.42 -8.00
C THR A 93 -5.66 -4.52 -7.98
N VAL A 94 -6.07 -4.02 -9.14
CA VAL A 94 -7.33 -3.28 -9.30
C VAL A 94 -8.53 -4.14 -8.86
N ASP A 95 -8.54 -5.44 -9.22
CA ASP A 95 -9.61 -6.37 -8.85
C ASP A 95 -9.76 -6.51 -7.32
N GLU A 96 -8.64 -6.50 -6.58
CA GLU A 96 -8.69 -6.51 -5.10
C GLU A 96 -9.34 -5.25 -4.54
N PHE A 97 -9.18 -4.10 -5.21
CA PHE A 97 -9.86 -2.87 -4.83
C PHE A 97 -11.36 -2.92 -5.13
N GLU A 98 -11.75 -3.50 -6.26
CA GLU A 98 -13.16 -3.67 -6.63
C GLU A 98 -13.89 -4.64 -5.69
N GLN A 99 -13.18 -5.66 -5.19
CA GLN A 99 -13.73 -6.63 -4.25
C GLN A 99 -13.67 -6.18 -2.78
N LYS A 100 -12.99 -5.07 -2.49
CA LYS A 100 -12.85 -4.58 -1.12
C LYS A 100 -14.18 -4.04 -0.61
N PRO A 101 -14.73 -4.58 0.50
CA PRO A 101 -15.93 -4.04 1.13
C PRO A 101 -15.77 -2.55 1.45
N GLY A 102 -16.78 -1.77 1.09
CA GLY A 102 -16.79 -0.33 1.31
C GLY A 102 -16.30 0.50 0.12
N ASN A 103 -15.61 -0.08 -0.84
CA ASN A 103 -15.35 0.57 -2.12
C ASN A 103 -16.57 0.39 -3.03
N VAL A 104 -17.12 1.48 -3.55
CA VAL A 104 -18.39 1.51 -4.28
C VAL A 104 -18.33 2.48 -5.46
N ASP A 105 -19.38 2.47 -6.29
CA ASP A 105 -19.59 3.42 -7.40
C ASP A 105 -18.44 3.41 -8.43
N PHE A 106 -17.89 2.23 -8.72
CA PHE A 106 -16.79 2.07 -9.67
C PHE A 106 -17.17 2.46 -11.08
N ARG A 107 -16.30 3.25 -11.73
CA ARG A 107 -16.42 3.59 -13.15
C ARG A 107 -15.06 3.72 -13.80
N ASP A 108 -14.99 3.47 -15.11
CA ASP A 108 -13.78 3.76 -15.89
C ASP A 108 -13.59 5.27 -16.01
N VAL A 109 -12.35 5.69 -15.88
CA VAL A 109 -11.95 7.08 -16.05
C VAL A 109 -10.60 7.15 -16.79
N THR A 110 -10.41 8.21 -17.55
CA THR A 110 -9.10 8.53 -18.13
C THR A 110 -8.64 9.86 -17.56
N VAL A 111 -7.44 9.88 -17.00
CA VAL A 111 -6.80 11.07 -16.44
C VAL A 111 -5.41 11.18 -17.06
N ALA A 112 -5.08 12.33 -17.65
CA ALA A 112 -3.82 12.56 -18.35
C ALA A 112 -3.48 11.44 -19.36
N GLY A 113 -4.49 10.89 -20.06
CA GLY A 113 -4.31 9.82 -21.04
C GLY A 113 -4.17 8.41 -20.46
N ARG A 114 -4.13 8.24 -19.14
CA ARG A 114 -4.03 6.95 -18.45
C ARG A 114 -5.40 6.49 -17.95
N THR A 115 -5.76 5.25 -18.29
CA THR A 115 -7.01 4.64 -17.82
C THR A 115 -6.85 4.17 -16.39
N GLY A 116 -7.86 4.46 -15.56
CA GLY A 116 -7.97 4.02 -14.17
C GLY A 116 -9.41 3.67 -13.81
N ARG A 117 -9.60 3.20 -12.57
CA ARG A 117 -10.92 2.91 -11.99
C ARG A 117 -11.20 3.92 -10.89
N GLU A 118 -12.16 4.80 -11.13
CA GLU A 118 -12.66 5.75 -10.13
C GLU A 118 -13.64 5.02 -9.21
N PHE A 119 -13.61 5.36 -7.93
CA PHE A 119 -14.53 4.80 -6.93
C PHE A 119 -14.72 5.76 -5.76
N LYS A 120 -15.69 5.45 -4.91
CA LYS A 120 -15.95 6.13 -3.65
C LYS A 120 -15.83 5.14 -2.49
N VAL A 121 -15.48 5.65 -1.30
CA VAL A 121 -15.45 4.85 -0.07
C VAL A 121 -16.69 5.17 0.75
N THR A 122 -17.45 4.12 1.15
CA THR A 122 -18.64 4.29 1.99
C THR A 122 -18.31 4.87 3.36
N GLY A 123 -19.25 5.58 3.95
CA GLY A 123 -19.11 6.19 5.28
C GLY A 123 -19.47 7.67 5.28
N ALA A 124 -19.22 8.34 6.38
CA ALA A 124 -19.59 9.75 6.59
C ALA A 124 -18.88 10.72 5.62
N SER A 125 -17.75 10.34 5.06
CA SER A 125 -16.97 11.15 4.11
C SER A 125 -17.18 10.75 2.65
N LYS A 126 -18.15 9.90 2.31
CA LYS A 126 -18.37 9.41 0.94
C LYS A 126 -18.47 10.54 -0.10
N ASP A 127 -19.20 11.59 0.24
CA ASP A 127 -19.44 12.71 -0.69
C ASP A 127 -18.29 13.74 -0.67
N LEU A 128 -17.37 13.61 0.28
CA LEU A 128 -16.17 14.45 0.37
C LEU A 128 -14.97 13.84 -0.36
N GLY A 129 -15.01 12.55 -0.67
CA GLY A 129 -13.89 11.80 -1.24
C GLY A 129 -14.08 11.42 -2.71
N CYS A 130 -12.97 11.34 -3.43
CA CYS A 130 -12.88 10.70 -4.73
C CYS A 130 -11.53 9.98 -4.84
N ASP A 131 -11.57 8.77 -5.35
CA ASP A 131 -10.41 7.89 -5.50
C ASP A 131 -10.31 7.39 -6.93
N VAL A 132 -9.09 7.28 -7.45
CA VAL A 132 -8.81 6.57 -8.71
C VAL A 132 -7.63 5.65 -8.49
N VAL A 133 -7.76 4.37 -8.85
CA VAL A 133 -6.65 3.43 -8.93
C VAL A 133 -6.21 3.25 -10.37
N PHE A 134 -4.90 3.31 -10.58
CA PHE A 134 -4.24 3.07 -11.86
C PHE A 134 -3.42 1.79 -11.75
N PRO A 135 -3.54 0.85 -12.70
CA PRO A 135 -2.67 -0.32 -12.74
C PRO A 135 -1.22 0.12 -12.98
N ALA A 136 -0.27 -0.56 -12.33
CA ALA A 136 1.16 -0.37 -12.47
C ALA A 136 1.88 -1.72 -12.42
N GLU A 137 3.12 -1.82 -12.92
CA GLU A 137 3.87 -3.08 -12.93
C GLU A 137 4.04 -3.70 -11.54
N GLN A 138 4.20 -2.87 -10.52
CA GLN A 138 4.32 -3.33 -9.12
C GLN A 138 2.98 -3.60 -8.42
N GLY A 139 1.84 -3.34 -9.07
CA GLY A 139 0.50 -3.43 -8.50
C GLY A 139 -0.38 -2.27 -8.90
N ILE A 140 -0.62 -1.29 -7.99
CA ILE A 140 -1.40 -0.08 -8.30
C ILE A 140 -0.74 1.19 -7.75
N VAL A 141 -1.13 2.33 -8.35
CA VAL A 141 -1.04 3.65 -7.74
C VAL A 141 -2.46 4.18 -7.55
N GLN A 142 -2.80 4.62 -6.35
CA GLN A 142 -4.09 5.25 -6.06
C GLN A 142 -3.87 6.74 -5.81
N LEU A 143 -4.66 7.57 -6.46
CA LEU A 143 -4.80 8.99 -6.21
C LEU A 143 -6.10 9.22 -5.47
N GLN A 144 -6.04 9.93 -4.33
CA GLN A 144 -7.22 10.27 -3.54
C GLN A 144 -7.26 11.76 -3.28
N ILE A 145 -8.44 12.33 -3.42
CA ILE A 145 -8.78 13.68 -2.93
C ILE A 145 -9.84 13.54 -1.85
N LEU A 146 -9.64 14.26 -0.77
CA LEU A 146 -10.63 14.41 0.30
C LEU A 146 -10.87 15.89 0.56
N ASN A 147 -12.05 16.38 0.21
CA ASN A 147 -12.46 17.78 0.46
C ASN A 147 -12.49 18.08 1.96
N SER A 148 -12.10 19.29 2.31
CA SER A 148 -12.14 19.76 3.70
C SER A 148 -13.58 19.72 4.25
N PRO A 149 -13.87 18.99 5.33
CA PRO A 149 -15.20 18.95 5.93
C PRO A 149 -15.58 20.26 6.63
N LEU A 150 -14.60 21.18 6.78
CA LEU A 150 -14.79 22.48 7.44
C LEU A 150 -15.21 23.59 6.46
N LYS A 151 -15.25 23.29 5.16
CA LYS A 151 -15.59 24.24 4.11
C LYS A 151 -16.87 23.84 3.38
N THR A 152 -17.59 24.84 2.91
CA THR A 152 -18.78 24.68 2.07
C THR A 152 -18.56 25.34 0.72
N GLY A 153 -19.30 24.89 -0.30
CA GLY A 153 -19.23 25.47 -1.65
C GLY A 153 -17.96 25.08 -2.41
N LEU A 154 -17.30 23.99 -2.00
CA LEU A 154 -16.20 23.40 -2.76
C LEU A 154 -16.71 22.69 -4.01
N ASP A 155 -15.86 22.57 -5.02
CA ASP A 155 -16.10 21.74 -6.19
C ASP A 155 -16.23 20.26 -5.80
N ASP A 156 -16.78 19.43 -6.70
CA ASP A 156 -16.81 17.98 -6.56
C ASP A 156 -15.37 17.44 -6.37
N PRO A 157 -15.12 16.55 -5.40
CA PRO A 157 -13.78 16.02 -5.17
C PRO A 157 -13.19 15.27 -6.38
N CYS A 158 -14.03 14.72 -7.27
CA CYS A 158 -13.55 14.12 -8.51
C CYS A 158 -13.10 15.16 -9.54
N ASP A 159 -13.62 16.39 -9.49
CA ASP A 159 -13.14 17.48 -10.34
C ASP A 159 -11.77 17.99 -9.84
N TYR A 160 -11.56 18.07 -8.52
CA TYR A 160 -10.23 18.31 -7.96
C TYR A 160 -9.26 17.17 -8.35
N LEU A 161 -9.68 15.91 -8.21
CA LEU A 161 -8.86 14.75 -8.56
C LEU A 161 -8.39 14.80 -10.02
N LYS A 162 -9.26 15.14 -10.96
CA LYS A 162 -8.89 15.27 -12.37
C LYS A 162 -7.84 16.36 -12.57
N ARG A 163 -8.03 17.54 -11.99
CA ARG A 163 -7.06 18.66 -12.12
C ARG A 163 -5.69 18.29 -11.54
N VAL A 164 -5.66 17.72 -10.35
CA VAL A 164 -4.44 17.22 -9.70
C VAL A 164 -3.80 16.11 -10.55
N GLY A 165 -4.64 15.21 -11.04
CA GLY A 165 -4.22 14.06 -11.86
C GLY A 165 -3.58 14.44 -13.19
N GLU A 166 -4.01 15.52 -13.84
CA GLU A 166 -3.36 16.02 -15.07
C GLU A 166 -1.88 16.36 -14.83
N VAL A 167 -1.51 16.72 -13.61
CA VAL A 167 -0.13 17.05 -13.23
C VAL A 167 0.63 15.79 -12.75
N LEU A 168 0.00 14.97 -11.91
CA LEU A 168 0.70 13.91 -11.18
C LEU A 168 0.69 12.57 -11.89
N VAL A 169 -0.37 12.20 -12.62
CA VAL A 169 -0.48 10.88 -13.28
C VAL A 169 0.65 10.61 -14.28
N PRO A 170 1.16 11.61 -15.04
CA PRO A 170 2.33 11.40 -15.90
C PRO A 170 3.62 11.01 -15.18
N ILE A 171 3.70 11.25 -13.85
CA ILE A 171 4.87 10.92 -13.01
C ILE A 171 4.77 9.49 -12.46
N PHE A 172 3.57 8.92 -12.41
CA PHE A 172 3.34 7.60 -11.84
C PHE A 172 4.03 6.50 -12.66
N PRO A 173 4.54 5.45 -12.01
CA PRO A 173 5.13 4.31 -12.71
C PRO A 173 4.11 3.60 -13.59
N ASN A 174 4.61 2.99 -14.69
CA ASN A 174 3.80 2.17 -15.60
C ASN A 174 3.38 0.86 -14.96
#